data_4917500c0baa141c7b91c54c205a1733
#
_entry.id   4917500c0baa141c7b91c54c205a1733
#
_cell.length_a   1.000
_cell.length_b   1.000
_cell.length_c   1.000
_cell.angle_alpha   90.00
_cell.angle_beta   90.00
_cell.angle_gamma   90.00
#
_symmetry.space_group_name_H-M   'P 1'
#
loop_
_entity.id
_entity.type
_entity.pdbx_description
1 polymer ?
#
loop_
_entity_poly.entity_id
_entity_poly.type
_entity_poly.pdbx_seq_one_letter_code
_entity_poly.pdbx_strand_id
1 'polypeptide(L)'
;MHNPTEKKANPRHIRRHKLIRALIVLLALGSLGGLAAVAGVVGAWYYVQPGLPAAETIRDIPLQIPLRIFSRDGRLISEIGERRRILVTWDDLPPHVVHAFIAAEDQRFFEHPGIDYRGLLRVFVEFLTTGDPTGGSTLTQQLARDYFLTRERKVARKLREGFLAWKIEQEFTKEQIMALFLNKMFFGQRAYGVAAAARVYFNKDLADINPAEAATLAGVLPAPSRYN
;
A
#
# COMPACT_ATOMS: atom_id res chain seq x y z
N MET A 1 -29.38 -62.78 -47.70
CA MET A 1 -29.39 -61.36 -47.45
C MET A 1 -29.10 -61.12 -45.96
N HIS A 2 -27.85 -60.71 -45.64
CA HIS A 2 -27.38 -60.56 -44.28
C HIS A 2 -27.35 -59.07 -43.98
N ASN A 3 -28.18 -58.62 -43.03
CA ASN A 3 -28.31 -57.24 -42.69
C ASN A 3 -27.28 -56.86 -41.60
N PRO A 4 -26.33 -55.94 -41.83
CA PRO A 4 -25.35 -55.58 -40.83
C PRO A 4 -26.02 -54.69 -39.75
N THR A 5 -26.02 -55.23 -38.51
CA THR A 5 -26.51 -54.54 -37.33
C THR A 5 -25.65 -53.28 -37.06
N GLU A 6 -26.23 -52.09 -37.27
CA GLU A 6 -25.68 -50.80 -36.82
C GLU A 6 -25.45 -50.85 -35.30
N LYS A 7 -24.19 -50.85 -34.87
CA LYS A 7 -23.79 -50.62 -33.46
C LYS A 7 -24.10 -49.20 -33.08
N LYS A 8 -25.26 -48.94 -32.49
CA LYS A 8 -25.59 -47.65 -31.87
C LYS A 8 -24.56 -47.30 -30.81
N ALA A 9 -23.75 -46.28 -31.04
CA ALA A 9 -22.74 -45.80 -30.10
C ALA A 9 -23.40 -45.45 -28.75
N ASN A 10 -22.81 -45.92 -27.65
CA ASN A 10 -23.35 -45.74 -26.28
C ASN A 10 -23.34 -44.24 -25.92
N PRO A 11 -24.49 -43.60 -25.65
CA PRO A 11 -24.62 -42.14 -25.43
C PRO A 11 -23.81 -41.67 -24.20
N ARG A 12 -23.48 -42.54 -23.25
CA ARG A 12 -22.63 -42.24 -22.09
C ARG A 12 -21.17 -41.99 -22.47
N HIS A 13 -20.65 -42.69 -23.48
CA HIS A 13 -19.28 -42.53 -23.99
C HIS A 13 -19.10 -41.19 -24.71
N ILE A 14 -20.08 -40.78 -25.50
CA ILE A 14 -20.05 -39.50 -26.23
C ILE A 14 -20.09 -38.34 -25.27
N ARG A 15 -20.90 -38.38 -24.20
CA ARG A 15 -20.97 -37.36 -23.16
C ARG A 15 -19.65 -37.22 -22.40
N ARG A 16 -19.00 -38.34 -22.04
CA ARG A 16 -17.71 -38.34 -21.34
C ARG A 16 -16.59 -37.70 -22.17
N HIS A 17 -16.50 -37.99 -23.47
CA HIS A 17 -15.53 -37.38 -24.37
C HIS A 17 -15.76 -35.85 -24.56
N LYS A 18 -17.02 -35.43 -24.62
CA LYS A 18 -17.35 -33.99 -24.68
C LYS A 18 -16.94 -33.26 -23.40
N LEU A 19 -17.19 -33.84 -22.23
CA LEU A 19 -16.76 -33.28 -20.94
C LEU A 19 -15.25 -33.20 -20.81
N ILE A 20 -14.52 -34.24 -21.19
CA ILE A 20 -13.04 -34.26 -21.17
C ILE A 20 -12.48 -33.17 -22.11
N ARG A 21 -13.03 -33.05 -23.33
CA ARG A 21 -12.61 -31.99 -24.28
C ARG A 21 -12.89 -30.61 -23.72
N ALA A 22 -14.05 -30.37 -23.12
CA ALA A 22 -14.38 -29.10 -22.48
C ALA A 22 -13.42 -28.78 -21.33
N LEU A 23 -13.08 -29.74 -20.50
CA LEU A 23 -12.10 -29.59 -19.41
C LEU A 23 -10.70 -29.24 -19.94
N ILE A 24 -10.24 -29.96 -20.99
CA ILE A 24 -8.94 -29.66 -21.64
C ILE A 24 -8.92 -28.25 -22.20
N VAL A 25 -9.98 -27.82 -22.87
CA VAL A 25 -10.09 -26.44 -23.42
C VAL A 25 -10.07 -25.41 -22.29
N LEU A 26 -10.80 -25.63 -21.20
CA LEU A 26 -10.80 -24.73 -20.04
C LEU A 26 -9.40 -24.66 -19.40
N LEU A 27 -8.72 -25.78 -19.23
CA LEU A 27 -7.35 -25.83 -18.72
C LEU A 27 -6.36 -25.12 -19.66
N ALA A 28 -6.49 -25.32 -20.97
CA ALA A 28 -5.66 -24.64 -21.96
C ALA A 28 -5.89 -23.12 -21.97
N LEU A 29 -7.14 -22.66 -21.90
CA LEU A 29 -7.48 -21.25 -21.80
C LEU A 29 -6.98 -20.66 -20.48
N GLY A 30 -7.13 -21.36 -19.36
CA GLY A 30 -6.59 -20.95 -18.06
C GLY A 30 -5.06 -20.82 -18.06
N SER A 31 -4.38 -21.80 -18.67
CA SER A 31 -2.90 -21.79 -18.81
C SER A 31 -2.43 -20.64 -19.70
N LEU A 32 -3.10 -20.40 -20.82
CA LEU A 32 -2.80 -19.29 -21.73
C LEU A 32 -3.03 -17.94 -21.06
N GLY A 33 -4.13 -17.80 -20.31
CA GLY A 33 -4.41 -16.61 -19.49
C GLY A 33 -3.35 -16.37 -18.42
N GLY A 34 -2.91 -17.43 -17.72
CA GLY A 34 -1.82 -17.37 -16.75
C GLY A 34 -0.50 -16.93 -17.37
N LEU A 35 -0.11 -17.51 -18.52
CA LEU A 35 1.10 -17.11 -19.25
C LEU A 35 1.04 -15.63 -19.71
N ALA A 36 -0.11 -15.20 -20.23
CA ALA A 36 -0.30 -13.81 -20.63
C ALA A 36 -0.19 -12.85 -19.43
N ALA A 37 -0.74 -13.22 -18.28
CA ALA A 37 -0.61 -12.43 -17.05
C ALA A 37 0.84 -12.32 -16.58
N VAL A 38 1.59 -13.42 -16.56
CA VAL A 38 3.03 -13.44 -16.23
C VAL A 38 3.82 -12.57 -17.21
N ALA A 39 3.60 -12.72 -18.52
CA ALA A 39 4.25 -11.91 -19.54
C ALA A 39 3.93 -10.41 -19.38
N GLY A 40 2.69 -10.08 -19.00
CA GLY A 40 2.27 -8.71 -18.68
C GLY A 40 3.01 -8.12 -17.48
N VAL A 41 3.15 -8.89 -16.41
CA VAL A 41 3.91 -8.46 -15.20
C VAL A 41 5.39 -8.28 -15.52
N VAL A 42 6.00 -9.23 -16.23
CA VAL A 42 7.42 -9.15 -16.65
C VAL A 42 7.64 -7.95 -17.59
N GLY A 43 6.75 -7.75 -18.57
CA GLY A 43 6.82 -6.58 -19.45
C GLY A 43 6.67 -5.26 -18.69
N ALA A 44 5.75 -5.17 -17.75
CA ALA A 44 5.57 -4.01 -16.87
C ALA A 44 6.83 -3.76 -16.02
N TRP A 45 7.45 -4.80 -15.49
CA TRP A 45 8.73 -4.70 -14.77
C TRP A 45 9.83 -4.08 -15.63
N TYR A 46 10.08 -4.64 -16.82
CA TYR A 46 11.10 -4.10 -17.72
C TYR A 46 10.82 -2.66 -18.17
N TYR A 47 9.56 -2.31 -18.35
CA TYR A 47 9.14 -0.94 -18.67
C TYR A 47 9.41 0.04 -17.53
N VAL A 48 9.21 -0.38 -16.30
CA VAL A 48 9.26 0.50 -15.12
C VAL A 48 10.65 0.55 -14.48
N GLN A 49 11.41 -0.57 -14.52
CA GLN A 49 12.70 -0.74 -13.86
C GLN A 49 13.73 0.38 -14.12
N PRO A 50 13.92 0.90 -15.36
CA PRO A 50 14.94 1.92 -15.61
C PRO A 50 14.73 3.24 -14.85
N GLY A 51 13.51 3.49 -14.39
CA GLY A 51 13.16 4.71 -13.66
C GLY A 51 12.87 4.48 -12.17
N LEU A 52 13.10 3.28 -11.64
CA LEU A 52 12.91 3.01 -10.22
C LEU A 52 14.15 3.41 -9.43
N PRO A 53 14.00 4.27 -8.42
CA PRO A 53 15.07 4.57 -7.48
C PRO A 53 15.43 3.32 -6.66
N ALA A 54 16.64 3.33 -6.09
CA ALA A 54 17.03 2.33 -5.12
C ALA A 54 16.26 2.55 -3.81
N ALA A 55 15.71 1.48 -3.22
CA ALA A 55 14.91 1.61 -2.00
C ALA A 55 15.75 2.10 -0.81
N GLU A 56 17.05 1.76 -0.79
CA GLU A 56 18.00 2.18 0.23
C GLU A 56 18.14 3.70 0.33
N THR A 57 17.91 4.42 -0.78
CA THR A 57 17.99 5.90 -0.80
C THR A 57 16.97 6.56 0.13
N ILE A 58 15.92 5.84 0.58
CA ILE A 58 15.00 6.35 1.60
C ILE A 58 15.74 6.76 2.87
N ARG A 59 16.77 6.00 3.27
CA ARG A 59 17.57 6.28 4.46
C ARG A 59 18.34 7.60 4.35
N ASP A 60 18.72 7.96 3.14
CA ASP A 60 19.58 9.12 2.85
C ASP A 60 18.77 10.38 2.51
N ILE A 61 17.43 10.25 2.33
CA ILE A 61 16.60 11.42 2.05
C ILE A 61 16.42 12.24 3.34
N PRO A 62 17.01 13.46 3.40
CA PRO A 62 16.91 14.28 4.59
C PRO A 62 15.47 14.74 4.81
N LEU A 63 14.89 14.31 5.91
CA LEU A 63 13.63 14.85 6.36
C LEU A 63 13.90 16.25 6.94
N GLN A 64 13.26 17.28 6.39
CA GLN A 64 13.43 18.64 6.88
C GLN A 64 12.93 18.73 8.32
N ILE A 65 13.85 19.04 9.22
CA ILE A 65 13.60 19.26 10.65
C ILE A 65 13.73 20.75 10.92
N PRO A 66 12.81 21.36 11.69
CA PRO A 66 12.93 22.77 12.04
C PRO A 66 14.11 22.99 12.99
N LEU A 67 14.74 24.16 12.91
CA LEU A 67 15.70 24.61 13.89
C LEU A 67 14.98 24.97 15.18
N ARG A 68 15.31 24.31 16.28
CA ARG A 68 14.75 24.59 17.61
C ARG A 68 15.79 25.30 18.47
N ILE A 69 15.40 26.42 19.02
CA ILE A 69 16.22 27.25 19.90
C ILE A 69 15.69 27.09 21.32
N PHE A 70 16.54 26.60 22.20
CA PHE A 70 16.20 26.40 23.61
C PHE A 70 16.90 27.42 24.50
N SER A 71 16.28 27.80 25.61
CA SER A 71 16.89 28.56 26.69
C SER A 71 17.88 27.66 27.45
N ARG A 72 18.72 28.28 28.29
CA ARG A 72 19.68 27.54 29.12
C ARG A 72 19.04 26.55 30.07
N ASP A 73 17.78 26.78 30.47
CA ASP A 73 16.96 25.92 31.32
C ASP A 73 16.12 24.89 30.53
N GLY A 74 16.42 24.73 29.23
CA GLY A 74 15.80 23.70 28.37
C GLY A 74 14.40 24.04 27.83
N ARG A 75 13.92 25.28 28.01
CA ARG A 75 12.62 25.68 27.46
C ARG A 75 12.77 26.07 25.98
N LEU A 76 11.83 25.62 25.15
CA LEU A 76 11.77 26.01 23.75
C LEU A 76 11.44 27.52 23.63
N ILE A 77 12.39 28.31 23.10
CA ILE A 77 12.23 29.73 22.84
C ILE A 77 11.60 29.94 21.48
N SER A 78 12.07 29.24 20.46
CA SER A 78 11.64 29.44 19.08
C SER A 78 11.84 28.16 18.26
N GLU A 79 10.95 27.98 17.27
CA GLU A 79 11.05 26.95 16.26
C GLU A 79 11.01 27.62 14.88
N ILE A 80 12.11 27.55 14.13
CA ILE A 80 12.29 28.20 12.84
C ILE A 80 12.27 27.14 11.74
N GLY A 81 11.30 27.19 10.84
CA GLY A 81 11.13 26.28 9.73
C GLY A 81 9.68 26.27 9.22
N GLU A 82 9.53 25.93 7.94
CA GLU A 82 8.20 25.84 7.33
C GLU A 82 7.44 24.57 7.77
N ARG A 83 8.18 23.54 8.17
CA ARG A 83 7.63 22.21 8.50
C ARG A 83 7.91 21.90 9.96
N ARG A 84 6.86 21.60 10.70
CA ARG A 84 6.99 21.07 12.06
C ARG A 84 7.17 19.57 11.96
N ARG A 85 8.31 19.04 12.46
CA ARG A 85 8.59 17.60 12.45
C ARG A 85 9.31 17.17 13.72
N ILE A 86 8.86 16.06 14.28
CA ILE A 86 9.48 15.36 15.38
C ILE A 86 9.62 13.93 14.90
N LEU A 87 10.88 13.47 14.75
CA LEU A 87 11.15 12.10 14.30
C LEU A 87 10.93 11.13 15.45
N VAL A 88 10.36 9.99 15.11
CA VAL A 88 10.13 8.86 16.01
C VAL A 88 10.70 7.58 15.41
N THR A 89 11.20 6.70 16.26
CA THR A 89 11.55 5.33 15.91
C THR A 89 10.35 4.41 16.15
N TRP A 90 10.46 3.13 15.80
CA TRP A 90 9.43 2.16 16.12
C TRP A 90 9.16 2.05 17.63
N ASP A 91 10.21 2.10 18.44
CA ASP A 91 10.11 1.98 19.90
C ASP A 91 9.42 3.18 20.56
N ASP A 92 9.36 4.32 19.88
CA ASP A 92 8.64 5.51 20.34
C ASP A 92 7.15 5.47 20.00
N LEU A 93 6.68 4.49 19.21
CA LEU A 93 5.30 4.41 18.74
C LEU A 93 4.41 3.64 19.74
N PRO A 94 3.43 4.28 20.38
CA PRO A 94 2.47 3.55 21.20
C PRO A 94 1.67 2.54 20.37
N PRO A 95 1.40 1.33 20.85
CA PRO A 95 0.69 0.30 20.08
C PRO A 95 -0.67 0.74 19.54
N HIS A 96 -1.42 1.52 20.30
CA HIS A 96 -2.73 2.04 19.87
C HIS A 96 -2.63 3.05 18.72
N VAL A 97 -1.51 3.78 18.60
CA VAL A 97 -1.24 4.65 17.46
C VAL A 97 -1.04 3.78 16.22
N VAL A 98 -0.15 2.79 16.29
CA VAL A 98 0.08 1.84 15.19
C VAL A 98 -1.22 1.18 14.74
N HIS A 99 -2.01 0.66 15.70
CA HIS A 99 -3.29 0.02 15.41
C HIS A 99 -4.30 0.95 14.73
N ALA A 100 -4.36 2.23 15.13
CA ALA A 100 -5.26 3.20 14.51
C ALA A 100 -4.95 3.41 13.02
N PHE A 101 -3.67 3.56 12.66
CA PHE A 101 -3.25 3.72 11.26
C PHE A 101 -3.41 2.43 10.45
N ILE A 102 -3.11 1.26 11.01
CA ILE A 102 -3.36 -0.03 10.36
C ILE A 102 -4.86 -0.21 10.09
N ALA A 103 -5.70 0.07 11.06
CA ALA A 103 -7.15 -0.09 10.90
C ALA A 103 -7.74 0.84 9.83
N ALA A 104 -7.19 2.05 9.71
CA ALA A 104 -7.68 3.05 8.77
C ALA A 104 -7.15 2.85 7.34
N GLU A 105 -5.85 2.54 7.20
CA GLU A 105 -5.15 2.60 5.92
C GLU A 105 -4.85 1.23 5.31
N ASP A 106 -4.48 0.23 6.14
CA ASP A 106 -4.00 -1.07 5.65
C ASP A 106 -4.13 -2.17 6.71
N GLN A 107 -5.31 -2.71 6.87
CA GLN A 107 -5.66 -3.69 7.91
C GLN A 107 -4.77 -4.94 7.93
N ARG A 108 -4.18 -5.30 6.78
CA ARG A 108 -3.31 -6.46 6.64
C ARG A 108 -1.84 -6.09 6.42
N PHE A 109 -1.43 -4.93 6.85
CA PHE A 109 -0.08 -4.41 6.65
C PHE A 109 1.02 -5.42 6.98
N PHE A 110 0.89 -6.16 8.07
CA PHE A 110 1.87 -7.17 8.52
C PHE A 110 1.80 -8.51 7.75
N GLU A 111 0.78 -8.71 6.90
CA GLU A 111 0.53 -10.00 6.24
C GLU A 111 1.00 -10.05 4.78
N HIS A 112 1.17 -8.91 4.12
CA HIS A 112 1.48 -8.85 2.70
C HIS A 112 2.86 -8.23 2.42
N PRO A 113 3.53 -8.58 1.30
CA PRO A 113 4.85 -8.07 0.92
C PRO A 113 4.76 -6.76 0.10
N GLY A 114 4.13 -5.73 0.62
CA GLY A 114 3.97 -4.41 -0.02
C GLY A 114 2.78 -4.26 -0.95
N ILE A 115 2.24 -5.36 -1.49
CA ILE A 115 1.02 -5.40 -2.30
C ILE A 115 0.02 -6.35 -1.64
N ASP A 116 -1.16 -5.84 -1.31
CA ASP A 116 -2.24 -6.65 -0.76
C ASP A 116 -3.10 -7.26 -1.88
N TYR A 117 -2.76 -8.47 -2.33
CA TYR A 117 -3.49 -9.17 -3.40
C TYR A 117 -4.95 -9.47 -3.05
N ARG A 118 -5.25 -9.74 -1.76
CA ARG A 118 -6.63 -9.97 -1.30
C ARG A 118 -7.42 -8.68 -1.30
N GLY A 119 -6.80 -7.56 -0.90
CA GLY A 119 -7.38 -6.23 -1.00
C GLY A 119 -7.65 -5.83 -2.45
N LEU A 120 -6.72 -6.08 -3.37
CA LEU A 120 -6.92 -5.84 -4.80
C LEU A 120 -8.09 -6.65 -5.37
N LEU A 121 -8.23 -7.92 -5.00
CA LEU A 121 -9.37 -8.74 -5.41
C LEU A 121 -10.68 -8.19 -4.88
N ARG A 122 -10.73 -7.77 -3.61
CA ARG A 122 -11.90 -7.13 -3.00
C ARG A 122 -12.29 -5.86 -3.77
N VAL A 123 -11.33 -4.97 -4.02
CA VAL A 123 -11.54 -3.71 -4.77
C VAL A 123 -12.02 -3.98 -6.19
N PHE A 124 -11.51 -5.03 -6.84
CA PHE A 124 -11.96 -5.43 -8.18
C PHE A 124 -13.43 -5.93 -8.17
N VAL A 125 -13.81 -6.76 -7.19
CA VAL A 125 -15.19 -7.21 -7.02
C VAL A 125 -16.11 -6.02 -6.70
N GLU A 126 -15.70 -5.10 -5.83
CA GLU A 126 -16.43 -3.89 -5.49
C GLU A 126 -16.63 -3.00 -6.72
N PHE A 127 -15.61 -2.83 -7.55
CA PHE A 127 -15.71 -2.11 -8.82
C PHE A 127 -16.75 -2.72 -9.75
N LEU A 128 -16.80 -4.06 -9.85
CA LEU A 128 -17.79 -4.75 -10.70
C LEU A 128 -19.22 -4.65 -10.17
N THR A 129 -19.39 -4.51 -8.85
CA THR A 129 -20.72 -4.52 -8.20
C THR A 129 -21.28 -3.13 -7.95
N THR A 130 -20.43 -2.16 -7.57
CA THR A 130 -20.86 -0.81 -7.19
C THR A 130 -20.43 0.28 -8.16
N GLY A 131 -19.41 0.00 -8.99
CA GLY A 131 -18.80 0.99 -9.90
C GLY A 131 -17.86 2.00 -9.20
N ASP A 132 -17.79 1.99 -7.87
CA ASP A 132 -17.00 2.95 -7.07
C ASP A 132 -16.08 2.21 -6.09
N PRO A 133 -14.89 1.81 -6.53
CA PRO A 133 -13.95 1.08 -5.69
C PRO A 133 -13.30 1.99 -4.65
N THR A 134 -13.40 1.63 -3.39
CA THR A 134 -12.79 2.35 -2.27
C THR A 134 -11.52 1.68 -1.76
N GLY A 135 -10.45 2.45 -1.62
CA GLY A 135 -9.19 2.07 -0.95
C GLY A 135 -8.55 0.78 -1.49
N GLY A 136 -7.37 0.80 -1.93
CA GLY A 136 -6.67 -0.40 -2.44
C GLY A 136 -5.16 -0.20 -2.48
N SER A 137 -4.68 0.91 -1.93
CA SER A 137 -3.25 1.17 -1.82
C SER A 137 -2.78 0.83 -0.42
N THR A 138 -1.69 0.08 -0.31
CA THR A 138 -1.06 -0.26 0.96
C THR A 138 -0.27 0.92 1.54
N LEU A 139 0.04 0.87 2.83
CA LEU A 139 0.94 1.84 3.50
C LEU A 139 2.28 1.95 2.77
N THR A 140 2.87 0.83 2.36
CA THR A 140 4.14 0.81 1.64
C THR A 140 4.02 1.45 0.25
N GLN A 141 2.89 1.28 -0.46
CA GLN A 141 2.64 1.97 -1.73
C GLN A 141 2.47 3.47 -1.55
N GLN A 142 1.81 3.91 -0.48
CA GLN A 142 1.69 5.32 -0.13
C GLN A 142 3.06 5.93 0.21
N LEU A 143 3.87 5.22 0.99
CA LEU A 143 5.24 5.61 1.31
C LEU A 143 6.10 5.76 0.04
N ALA A 144 6.04 4.76 -0.86
CA ALA A 144 6.73 4.79 -2.14
C ALA A 144 6.36 6.01 -2.99
N ARG A 145 5.06 6.30 -3.07
CA ARG A 145 4.54 7.48 -3.77
C ARG A 145 5.10 8.77 -3.20
N ASP A 146 5.06 8.93 -1.88
CA ASP A 146 5.39 10.20 -1.22
C ASP A 146 6.89 10.49 -1.13
N TYR A 147 7.73 9.45 -1.27
CA TYR A 147 9.18 9.62 -1.32
C TYR A 147 9.71 9.84 -2.74
N PHE A 148 9.16 9.14 -3.74
CA PHE A 148 9.83 9.01 -5.02
C PHE A 148 9.01 9.46 -6.22
N LEU A 149 7.66 9.52 -6.11
CA LEU A 149 6.82 9.73 -7.28
C LEU A 149 6.22 11.12 -7.28
N THR A 150 6.52 11.85 -8.36
CA THR A 150 5.93 13.15 -8.66
C THR A 150 4.96 13.05 -9.84
N ARG A 151 4.68 14.11 -10.56
CA ARG A 151 3.65 14.30 -11.60
C ARG A 151 3.73 13.33 -12.80
N GLU A 152 3.44 12.04 -12.61
CA GLU A 152 3.38 11.08 -13.69
C GLU A 152 1.95 10.69 -14.11
N ARG A 153 1.83 10.03 -15.28
CA ARG A 153 0.56 9.45 -15.74
C ARG A 153 0.05 8.43 -14.73
N LYS A 154 -1.23 8.46 -14.40
CA LYS A 154 -1.83 7.65 -13.31
C LYS A 154 -1.49 6.15 -13.36
N VAL A 155 -1.52 5.52 -14.53
CA VAL A 155 -1.27 4.07 -14.69
C VAL A 155 0.22 3.75 -14.48
N ALA A 156 1.13 4.45 -15.15
CA ALA A 156 2.58 4.22 -15.00
C ALA A 156 3.03 4.46 -13.55
N ARG A 157 2.51 5.53 -12.91
CA ARG A 157 2.74 5.79 -11.50
C ARG A 157 2.28 4.62 -10.63
N LYS A 158 1.07 4.08 -10.87
CA LYS A 158 0.54 2.99 -10.05
C LYS A 158 1.36 1.69 -10.17
N LEU A 159 1.87 1.41 -11.35
CA LEU A 159 2.82 0.30 -11.54
C LEU A 159 4.12 0.54 -10.77
N ARG A 160 4.69 1.75 -10.85
CA ARG A 160 5.90 2.13 -10.08
C ARG A 160 5.68 2.06 -8.57
N GLU A 161 4.54 2.54 -8.07
CA GLU A 161 4.16 2.40 -6.66
C GLU A 161 4.21 0.93 -6.21
N GLY A 162 3.64 0.00 -6.99
CA GLY A 162 3.63 -1.42 -6.65
C GLY A 162 5.02 -2.04 -6.64
N PHE A 163 5.81 -1.83 -7.70
CA PHE A 163 7.17 -2.38 -7.77
C PHE A 163 8.12 -1.77 -6.74
N LEU A 164 7.98 -0.47 -6.47
CA LEU A 164 8.79 0.20 -5.46
C LEU A 164 8.40 -0.22 -4.04
N ALA A 165 7.10 -0.41 -3.78
CA ALA A 165 6.63 -0.96 -2.52
C ALA A 165 7.22 -2.37 -2.28
N TRP A 166 7.22 -3.23 -3.30
CA TRP A 166 7.86 -4.53 -3.21
C TRP A 166 9.37 -4.43 -2.90
N LYS A 167 10.11 -3.52 -3.55
CA LYS A 167 11.53 -3.28 -3.25
C LYS A 167 11.76 -2.76 -1.83
N ILE A 168 10.91 -1.84 -1.36
CA ILE A 168 10.98 -1.31 0.02
C ILE A 168 10.83 -2.45 1.04
N GLU A 169 9.90 -3.37 0.82
CA GLU A 169 9.68 -4.52 1.70
C GLU A 169 10.82 -5.55 1.68
N GLN A 170 11.70 -5.50 0.69
CA GLN A 170 12.92 -6.33 0.70
C GLN A 170 14.05 -5.70 1.54
N GLU A 171 14.05 -4.37 1.68
CA GLU A 171 15.13 -3.61 2.32
C GLU A 171 14.80 -3.19 3.76
N PHE A 172 13.51 -3.09 4.11
CA PHE A 172 13.04 -2.58 5.40
C PHE A 172 12.08 -3.57 6.06
N THR A 173 12.18 -3.68 7.38
CA THR A 173 11.16 -4.43 8.16
C THR A 173 9.84 -3.65 8.22
N LYS A 174 8.76 -4.33 8.58
CA LYS A 174 7.43 -3.72 8.74
C LYS A 174 7.45 -2.58 9.75
N GLU A 175 8.18 -2.76 10.83
CA GLU A 175 8.37 -1.76 11.89
C GLU A 175 9.07 -0.52 11.35
N GLN A 176 10.12 -0.71 10.55
CA GLN A 176 10.85 0.38 9.91
C GLN A 176 9.96 1.11 8.89
N ILE A 177 9.21 0.38 8.09
CA ILE A 177 8.26 0.96 7.12
C ILE A 177 7.19 1.80 7.83
N MET A 178 6.63 1.29 8.93
CA MET A 178 5.64 2.03 9.72
C MET A 178 6.23 3.31 10.30
N ALA A 179 7.42 3.25 10.90
CA ALA A 179 8.10 4.43 11.43
C ALA A 179 8.40 5.47 10.33
N LEU A 180 8.89 5.02 9.16
CA LEU A 180 9.13 5.89 8.00
C LEU A 180 7.84 6.54 7.51
N PHE A 181 6.75 5.76 7.42
CA PHE A 181 5.43 6.25 7.03
C PHE A 181 4.93 7.33 8.00
N LEU A 182 4.90 7.02 9.29
CA LEU A 182 4.41 7.94 10.31
C LEU A 182 5.28 9.20 10.48
N ASN A 183 6.56 9.15 10.13
CA ASN A 183 7.43 10.32 10.09
C ASN A 183 7.23 11.18 8.83
N LYS A 184 6.80 10.58 7.71
CA LYS A 184 6.72 11.26 6.40
C LYS A 184 5.42 11.99 6.19
N MET A 185 4.30 11.42 6.65
CA MET A 185 2.96 11.88 6.31
C MET A 185 2.68 13.31 6.75
N PHE A 186 1.94 14.03 5.92
CA PHE A 186 1.44 15.36 6.21
C PHE A 186 0.06 15.28 6.85
N PHE A 187 -0.10 15.94 8.00
CA PHE A 187 -1.33 15.95 8.79
C PHE A 187 -2.09 17.29 8.76
N GLY A 188 -1.69 18.23 7.92
CA GLY A 188 -2.25 19.58 7.95
C GLY A 188 -1.50 20.50 8.94
N GLN A 189 -1.91 21.75 9.05
CA GLN A 189 -1.34 22.75 9.97
C GLN A 189 0.19 22.79 10.05
N ARG A 190 0.85 22.50 8.93
CA ARG A 190 2.33 22.37 8.79
C ARG A 190 2.92 21.21 9.61
N ALA A 191 2.08 20.29 10.14
CA ALA A 191 2.52 19.12 10.87
C ALA A 191 2.92 17.99 9.91
N TYR A 192 4.17 17.62 9.92
CA TYR A 192 4.74 16.50 9.19
C TYR A 192 5.21 15.44 10.19
N GLY A 193 4.64 14.26 10.11
CA GLY A 193 4.84 13.17 11.03
C GLY A 193 3.86 13.18 12.21
N VAL A 194 3.58 11.97 12.72
CA VAL A 194 2.55 11.72 13.74
C VAL A 194 2.84 12.44 15.06
N ALA A 195 4.12 12.50 15.48
CA ALA A 195 4.49 13.15 16.72
C ALA A 195 4.32 14.69 16.65
N ALA A 196 4.63 15.30 15.50
CA ALA A 196 4.33 16.71 15.28
C ALA A 196 2.81 16.97 15.23
N ALA A 197 2.04 16.05 14.66
CA ALA A 197 0.59 16.12 14.64
C ALA A 197 0.00 16.05 16.06
N ALA A 198 0.48 15.13 16.92
CA ALA A 198 0.07 15.04 18.31
C ALA A 198 0.27 16.36 19.06
N ARG A 199 1.40 17.03 18.84
CA ARG A 199 1.68 18.37 19.42
C ARG A 199 0.76 19.44 18.87
N VAL A 200 0.52 19.46 17.56
CA VAL A 200 -0.27 20.50 16.91
C VAL A 200 -1.75 20.39 17.27
N TYR A 201 -2.31 19.18 17.26
CA TYR A 201 -3.75 18.97 17.47
C TYR A 201 -4.16 18.87 18.94
N PHE A 202 -3.29 18.26 19.77
CA PHE A 202 -3.64 17.93 21.15
C PHE A 202 -2.72 18.58 22.20
N ASN A 203 -1.64 19.25 21.76
CA ASN A 203 -0.59 19.79 22.65
C ASN A 203 0.00 18.72 23.59
N LYS A 204 0.16 17.49 23.09
CA LYS A 204 0.66 16.32 23.81
C LYS A 204 1.88 15.73 23.15
N ASP A 205 2.70 15.02 23.90
CA ASP A 205 3.67 14.10 23.35
C ASP A 205 2.96 12.89 22.75
N LEU A 206 3.61 12.23 21.77
CA LEU A 206 3.03 11.06 21.11
C LEU A 206 2.71 9.92 22.09
N ALA A 207 3.53 9.77 23.14
CA ALA A 207 3.33 8.78 24.20
C ALA A 207 2.05 9.03 25.03
N ASP A 208 1.59 10.29 25.10
CA ASP A 208 0.50 10.71 25.98
C ASP A 208 -0.87 10.79 25.27
N ILE A 209 -0.91 10.57 23.94
CA ILE A 209 -2.19 10.58 23.22
C ILE A 209 -2.98 9.30 23.52
N ASN A 210 -4.28 9.43 23.64
CA ASN A 210 -5.17 8.30 23.85
C ASN A 210 -5.62 7.64 22.53
N PRO A 211 -6.30 6.46 22.56
CA PRO A 211 -6.76 5.79 21.35
C PRO A 211 -7.72 6.62 20.46
N ALA A 212 -8.56 7.47 21.06
CA ALA A 212 -9.48 8.32 20.29
C ALA A 212 -8.72 9.43 19.56
N GLU A 213 -7.71 10.02 20.17
CA GLU A 213 -6.81 10.99 19.55
C GLU A 213 -5.99 10.34 18.42
N ALA A 214 -5.48 9.12 18.63
CA ALA A 214 -4.78 8.36 17.58
C ALA A 214 -5.70 8.07 16.39
N ALA A 215 -6.94 7.65 16.64
CA ALA A 215 -7.94 7.43 15.58
C ALA A 215 -8.30 8.74 14.83
N THR A 216 -8.34 9.87 15.53
CA THR A 216 -8.54 11.19 14.92
C THR A 216 -7.40 11.53 13.96
N LEU A 217 -6.14 11.34 14.37
CA LEU A 217 -5.00 11.55 13.48
C LEU A 217 -5.04 10.63 12.25
N ALA A 218 -5.38 9.37 12.43
CA ALA A 218 -5.54 8.43 11.30
C ALA A 218 -6.67 8.88 10.37
N GLY A 219 -7.79 9.37 10.90
CA GLY A 219 -8.92 9.89 10.11
C GLY A 219 -8.65 11.19 9.35
N VAL A 220 -7.69 11.99 9.81
CA VAL A 220 -7.27 13.24 9.12
C VAL A 220 -6.40 12.95 7.91
N LEU A 221 -5.63 11.85 7.92
CA LEU A 221 -4.59 11.54 6.94
C LEU A 221 -5.07 11.50 5.47
N PRO A 222 -6.26 10.94 5.12
CA PRO A 222 -6.71 10.89 3.73
C PRO A 222 -6.93 12.26 3.07
N ALA A 223 -7.28 13.28 3.85
CA ALA A 223 -7.55 14.63 3.35
C ALA A 223 -7.16 15.71 4.37
N PRO A 224 -5.86 15.84 4.71
CA PRO A 224 -5.41 16.68 5.83
C PRO A 224 -5.70 18.18 5.64
N SER A 225 -5.79 18.66 4.42
CA SER A 225 -6.16 20.06 4.14
C SER A 225 -7.67 20.31 4.20
N ARG A 226 -8.49 19.26 4.33
CA ARG A 226 -9.95 19.38 4.41
C ARG A 226 -10.47 19.17 5.83
N TYR A 227 -9.78 18.31 6.60
CA TYR A 227 -10.24 17.87 7.93
C TYR A 227 -9.50 18.56 9.09
N ASN A 228 -8.62 19.52 8.81
CA ASN A 228 -7.90 20.31 9.82
C ASN A 228 -8.52 21.70 10.03
#